data_818c9cee1b5aa941e6bceab454d19cab
#
_entry.id   818c9cee1b5aa941e6bceab454d19cab
#
_cell.length_a   1.000
_cell.length_b   1.000
_cell.length_c   1.000
_cell.angle_alpha   90.00
_cell.angle_beta   90.00
_cell.angle_gamma   90.00
#
_symmetry.space_group_name_H-M   'P 1'
#
loop_
_entity.id
_entity.type
_entity.pdbx_description
1 polymer ?
#
loop_
_entity_poly.entity_id
_entity_poly.type
_entity_poly.pdbx_seq_one_letter_code
_entity_poly.pdbx_strand_id
1 'polypeptide(L)'
;MTKREAKSRPILAVHILFAALMLSMYLPGNAKVKASPVCMTVACVLIELAVIYQLIRRKKARTAGDIGAIVFFVLLFWQVYTTRFGRGHIILVPTPEAVFSVFYTMRERMILGVFSSLSLLLIGFGVSLPLGVALGLVAGWNSRLRDTVVPIARVLSPIPAIIYAPYLIAIMPSFRSASAMVLIIGIFWPTFLQMAARVGALDQRILDSARVLGLKQRELLWEVLLPWVMPGILTGLRGSLSSAFMLLTLAEMMGAHSGLGYFIRNFADYANYTNVLAGILLVALVITLLNRAVTALETRLVRWH
;
A
#
# COMPACT_ATOMS: atom_id res chain seq x y z
N MET A 1 -33.41 16.72 20.32
CA MET A 1 -32.00 16.19 20.42
C MET A 1 -31.05 17.31 20.04
N THR A 2 -30.28 17.79 21.03
CA THR A 2 -29.38 18.93 20.81
C THR A 2 -28.18 18.54 19.96
N LYS A 3 -27.69 19.48 19.11
CA LYS A 3 -26.47 19.29 18.27
C LYS A 3 -25.24 18.82 19.08
N ARG A 4 -25.22 19.02 20.40
CA ARG A 4 -24.17 18.56 21.34
C ARG A 4 -24.24 17.05 21.60
N GLU A 5 -25.42 16.48 21.74
CA GLU A 5 -25.60 15.04 22.02
C GLU A 5 -25.26 14.19 20.80
N ALA A 6 -25.58 14.66 19.57
CA ALA A 6 -25.19 14.00 18.33
C ALA A 6 -23.65 14.05 18.10
N LYS A 7 -22.93 14.93 18.81
CA LYS A 7 -21.48 15.12 18.69
C LYS A 7 -20.69 14.20 19.64
N SER A 8 -21.28 13.74 20.73
CA SER A 8 -20.63 12.92 21.75
C SER A 8 -20.82 11.41 21.58
N ARG A 9 -21.88 10.98 20.88
CA ARG A 9 -22.23 9.56 20.71
C ARG A 9 -21.14 8.69 20.08
N PRO A 10 -20.48 9.07 18.97
CA PRO A 10 -19.43 8.24 18.37
C PRO A 10 -18.18 8.16 19.27
N ILE A 11 -17.93 9.18 20.07
CA ILE A 11 -16.80 9.21 21.00
C ILE A 11 -17.02 8.23 22.15
N LEU A 12 -18.23 8.18 22.70
CA LEU A 12 -18.57 7.24 23.76
C LEU A 12 -18.57 5.79 23.25
N ALA A 13 -19.08 5.57 22.04
CA ALA A 13 -19.17 4.25 21.44
C ALA A 13 -17.79 3.58 21.27
N VAL A 14 -16.75 4.32 20.87
CA VAL A 14 -15.41 3.77 20.71
C VAL A 14 -14.82 3.25 22.00
N HIS A 15 -14.98 4.01 23.11
CA HIS A 15 -14.47 3.61 24.42
C HIS A 15 -15.25 2.43 25.01
N ILE A 16 -16.56 2.37 24.79
CA ILE A 16 -17.39 1.23 25.21
C ILE A 16 -16.98 -0.04 24.46
N LEU A 17 -16.79 0.03 23.13
CA LEU A 17 -16.35 -1.11 22.33
C LEU A 17 -14.93 -1.57 22.70
N PHE A 18 -14.03 -0.62 22.97
CA PHE A 18 -12.70 -0.95 23.50
C PHE A 18 -12.77 -1.69 24.83
N ALA A 19 -13.55 -1.16 25.81
CA ALA A 19 -13.73 -1.80 27.10
C ALA A 19 -14.38 -3.19 26.98
N ALA A 20 -15.39 -3.35 26.12
CA ALA A 20 -16.04 -4.63 25.84
C ALA A 20 -15.07 -5.64 25.22
N LEU A 21 -14.21 -5.19 24.29
CA LEU A 21 -13.17 -6.02 23.70
C LEU A 21 -12.15 -6.45 24.76
N MET A 22 -11.65 -5.55 25.58
CA MET A 22 -10.73 -5.88 26.68
C MET A 22 -11.36 -6.91 27.62
N LEU A 23 -12.58 -6.68 28.05
CA LEU A 23 -13.29 -7.63 28.93
C LEU A 23 -13.44 -9.01 28.26
N SER A 24 -13.80 -9.06 26.97
CA SER A 24 -14.00 -10.31 26.24
C SER A 24 -12.73 -11.17 26.13
N MET A 25 -11.54 -10.55 26.12
CA MET A 25 -10.23 -11.23 26.03
C MET A 25 -9.86 -11.96 27.33
N TYR A 26 -10.23 -11.41 28.47
CA TYR A 26 -9.89 -11.97 29.78
C TYR A 26 -10.98 -12.87 30.36
N LEU A 27 -12.18 -12.88 29.79
CA LEU A 27 -13.23 -13.80 30.18
C LEU A 27 -12.97 -15.22 29.63
N PRO A 28 -13.24 -16.28 30.43
CA PRO A 28 -13.05 -17.66 29.97
C PRO A 28 -13.91 -17.94 28.73
N GLY A 29 -13.27 -18.40 27.67
CA GLY A 29 -13.89 -18.77 26.41
C GLY A 29 -13.68 -20.25 26.06
N ASN A 30 -14.41 -20.74 25.06
CA ASN A 30 -14.34 -22.12 24.57
C ASN A 30 -13.24 -22.32 23.51
N ALA A 31 -12.30 -21.38 23.36
CA ALA A 31 -11.23 -21.49 22.38
C ALA A 31 -10.31 -22.68 22.70
N LYS A 32 -10.15 -23.57 21.74
CA LYS A 32 -9.28 -24.76 21.85
C LYS A 32 -7.78 -24.41 21.88
N VAL A 33 -7.41 -23.25 21.33
CA VAL A 33 -6.04 -22.73 21.32
C VAL A 33 -6.00 -21.46 22.17
N LYS A 34 -5.36 -21.55 23.32
CA LYS A 34 -5.11 -20.38 24.18
C LYS A 34 -3.80 -19.70 23.73
N ALA A 35 -3.91 -18.53 23.13
CA ALA A 35 -2.77 -17.64 22.88
C ALA A 35 -2.71 -16.56 23.96
N SER A 36 -1.51 -16.00 24.17
CA SER A 36 -1.37 -14.89 25.12
C SER A 36 -2.08 -13.63 24.60
N PRO A 37 -2.98 -13.01 25.36
CA PRO A 37 -3.71 -11.82 24.92
C PRO A 37 -2.82 -10.56 24.89
N VAL A 38 -1.59 -10.61 25.41
CA VAL A 38 -0.71 -9.46 25.60
C VAL A 38 -0.49 -8.66 24.32
N CYS A 39 -0.14 -9.33 23.21
CA CYS A 39 0.14 -8.63 21.94
C CYS A 39 -1.11 -7.93 21.40
N MET A 40 -2.27 -8.56 21.49
CA MET A 40 -3.53 -7.97 21.08
C MET A 40 -3.92 -6.81 21.99
N THR A 41 -3.75 -6.96 23.31
CA THR A 41 -3.97 -5.88 24.29
C THR A 41 -3.12 -4.65 23.96
N VAL A 42 -1.82 -4.85 23.70
CA VAL A 42 -0.91 -3.76 23.32
C VAL A 42 -1.38 -3.07 22.03
N ALA A 43 -1.76 -3.84 21.01
CA ALA A 43 -2.26 -3.28 19.76
C ALA A 43 -3.55 -2.47 19.95
N CYS A 44 -4.50 -2.98 20.72
CA CYS A 44 -5.75 -2.28 21.02
C CYS A 44 -5.51 -0.99 21.83
N VAL A 45 -4.61 -1.02 22.82
CA VAL A 45 -4.23 0.17 23.59
C VAL A 45 -3.57 1.22 22.69
N LEU A 46 -2.70 0.83 21.77
CA LEU A 46 -2.08 1.76 20.81
C LEU A 46 -3.13 2.41 19.88
N ILE A 47 -4.10 1.63 19.41
CA ILE A 47 -5.22 2.15 18.59
C ILE A 47 -6.04 3.16 19.42
N GLU A 48 -6.38 2.82 20.66
CA GLU A 48 -7.15 3.69 21.54
C GLU A 48 -6.41 5.00 21.85
N LEU A 49 -5.11 4.93 22.15
CA LEU A 49 -4.26 6.10 22.32
C LEU A 49 -4.21 6.98 21.06
N ALA A 50 -4.14 6.37 19.88
CA ALA A 50 -4.17 7.11 18.62
C ALA A 50 -5.53 7.82 18.41
N VAL A 51 -6.65 7.17 18.77
CA VAL A 51 -7.98 7.77 18.74
C VAL A 51 -8.06 8.94 19.73
N ILE A 52 -7.67 8.75 20.99
CA ILE A 52 -7.66 9.79 22.01
C ILE A 52 -6.81 10.99 21.57
N TYR A 53 -5.61 10.75 21.03
CA TYR A 53 -4.75 11.81 20.50
C TYR A 53 -5.43 12.65 19.42
N GLN A 54 -6.15 12.00 18.49
CA GLN A 54 -6.90 12.69 17.44
C GLN A 54 -8.13 13.44 18.00
N LEU A 55 -8.79 12.90 19.01
CA LEU A 55 -9.90 13.55 19.71
C LEU A 55 -9.44 14.84 20.40
N ILE A 56 -8.28 14.83 21.06
CA ILE A 56 -7.68 16.00 21.71
C ILE A 56 -7.32 17.08 20.69
N ARG A 57 -6.74 16.70 19.54
CA ARG A 57 -6.38 17.65 18.47
C ARG A 57 -7.56 18.27 17.72
N ARG A 58 -8.78 17.82 17.94
CA ARG A 58 -10.07 18.35 17.43
C ARG A 58 -10.21 18.46 15.89
N LYS A 59 -9.15 18.28 15.09
CA LYS A 59 -9.21 18.51 13.63
C LYS A 59 -10.09 17.51 12.86
N LYS A 60 -10.29 16.28 13.36
CA LYS A 60 -11.15 15.25 12.76
C LYS A 60 -11.72 14.30 13.83
N ALA A 61 -12.13 14.82 14.98
CA ALA A 61 -12.54 14.03 16.14
C ALA A 61 -13.66 13.01 15.84
N ARG A 62 -14.70 13.40 15.10
CA ARG A 62 -15.80 12.49 14.71
C ARG A 62 -15.29 11.34 13.87
N THR A 63 -14.58 11.64 12.78
CA THR A 63 -14.05 10.62 11.87
C THR A 63 -13.12 9.64 12.60
N ALA A 64 -12.31 10.12 13.54
CA ALA A 64 -11.45 9.26 14.34
C ALA A 64 -12.26 8.34 15.27
N GLY A 65 -13.31 8.88 15.91
CA GLY A 65 -14.23 8.09 16.73
C GLY A 65 -14.98 7.03 15.93
N ASP A 66 -15.51 7.41 14.76
CA ASP A 66 -16.24 6.49 13.87
C ASP A 66 -15.33 5.36 13.36
N ILE A 67 -14.12 5.68 12.89
CA ILE A 67 -13.13 4.69 12.45
C ILE A 67 -12.71 3.78 13.61
N GLY A 68 -12.41 4.34 14.77
CA GLY A 68 -12.05 3.55 15.95
C GLY A 68 -13.19 2.61 16.39
N ALA A 69 -14.44 3.10 16.37
CA ALA A 69 -15.61 2.28 16.69
C ALA A 69 -15.79 1.13 15.72
N ILE A 70 -15.62 1.35 14.41
CA ILE A 70 -15.68 0.30 13.40
C ILE A 70 -14.57 -0.74 13.64
N VAL A 71 -13.34 -0.30 13.88
CA VAL A 71 -12.20 -1.21 14.12
C VAL A 71 -12.44 -2.06 15.36
N PHE A 72 -12.83 -1.46 16.48
CA PHE A 72 -13.10 -2.22 17.72
C PHE A 72 -14.33 -3.10 17.59
N PHE A 73 -15.35 -2.68 16.84
CA PHE A 73 -16.51 -3.54 16.56
C PHE A 73 -16.12 -4.79 15.77
N VAL A 74 -15.31 -4.63 14.70
CA VAL A 74 -14.84 -5.76 13.90
C VAL A 74 -13.96 -6.70 14.74
N LEU A 75 -13.05 -6.16 15.55
CA LEU A 75 -12.19 -6.96 16.43
C LEU A 75 -13.03 -7.68 17.51
N LEU A 76 -14.00 -7.01 18.10
CA LEU A 76 -14.91 -7.60 19.08
C LEU A 76 -15.77 -8.71 18.47
N PHE A 77 -16.33 -8.46 17.28
CA PHE A 77 -17.09 -9.47 16.56
C PHE A 77 -16.22 -10.71 16.25
N TRP A 78 -15.02 -10.50 15.73
CA TRP A 78 -14.07 -11.58 15.47
C TRP A 78 -13.70 -12.35 16.75
N GLN A 79 -13.39 -11.63 17.84
CA GLN A 79 -13.08 -12.22 19.13
C GLN A 79 -14.25 -13.07 19.68
N VAL A 80 -15.46 -12.50 19.73
CA VAL A 80 -16.64 -13.20 20.22
C VAL A 80 -17.00 -14.39 19.34
N TYR A 81 -16.94 -14.23 18.01
CA TYR A 81 -17.24 -15.30 17.06
C TYR A 81 -16.30 -16.50 17.26
N THR A 82 -15.01 -16.27 17.39
CA THR A 82 -14.01 -17.35 17.48
C THR A 82 -13.92 -17.97 18.88
N THR A 83 -14.16 -17.20 19.95
CA THR A 83 -13.99 -17.67 21.32
C THR A 83 -15.27 -18.19 21.97
N ARG A 84 -16.46 -17.69 21.56
CA ARG A 84 -17.75 -18.05 22.16
C ARG A 84 -18.57 -19.01 21.31
N PHE A 85 -18.68 -18.72 20.02
CA PHE A 85 -19.50 -19.57 19.16
C PHE A 85 -18.80 -20.85 18.71
N GLY A 86 -17.47 -20.89 18.64
CA GLY A 86 -16.64 -22.11 18.54
C GLY A 86 -16.99 -23.11 17.41
N ARG A 87 -17.98 -22.81 16.56
CA ARG A 87 -18.52 -23.70 15.52
C ARG A 87 -17.79 -23.61 14.18
N GLY A 88 -16.87 -22.62 14.03
CA GLY A 88 -16.07 -22.48 12.82
C GLY A 88 -14.92 -23.47 12.76
N HIS A 89 -14.46 -23.81 11.54
CA HIS A 89 -13.19 -24.53 11.37
C HIS A 89 -12.07 -23.69 12.01
N ILE A 90 -11.62 -24.09 13.19
CA ILE A 90 -10.62 -23.40 14.01
C ILE A 90 -9.33 -23.16 13.21
N ILE A 91 -9.04 -24.02 12.26
CA ILE A 91 -7.89 -23.88 11.35
C ILE A 91 -8.06 -22.69 10.41
N LEU A 92 -9.27 -22.46 9.87
CA LEU A 92 -9.51 -21.41 8.87
C LEU A 92 -9.72 -20.01 9.47
N VAL A 93 -10.31 -19.95 10.68
CA VAL A 93 -10.60 -18.69 11.36
C VAL A 93 -9.99 -18.72 12.77
N PRO A 94 -8.67 -18.43 12.87
CA PRO A 94 -7.97 -18.37 14.16
C PRO A 94 -8.47 -17.22 15.03
N THR A 95 -8.21 -17.31 16.33
CA THR A 95 -8.53 -16.23 17.27
C THR A 95 -7.64 -15.02 17.03
N PRO A 96 -8.16 -13.79 17.20
CA PRO A 96 -7.35 -12.58 17.07
C PRO A 96 -6.10 -12.59 17.95
N GLU A 97 -6.21 -13.09 19.18
CA GLU A 97 -5.09 -13.23 20.12
C GLU A 97 -3.95 -14.06 19.53
N ALA A 98 -4.28 -15.19 18.87
CA ALA A 98 -3.31 -16.05 18.22
C ALA A 98 -2.63 -15.30 17.04
N VAL A 99 -3.42 -14.58 16.22
CA VAL A 99 -2.90 -13.81 15.09
C VAL A 99 -1.97 -12.70 15.56
N PHE A 100 -2.35 -11.93 16.58
CA PHE A 100 -1.51 -10.87 17.12
C PHE A 100 -0.25 -11.41 17.83
N SER A 101 -0.29 -12.60 18.42
CA SER A 101 0.90 -13.22 19.02
C SER A 101 2.00 -13.54 18.00
N VAL A 102 1.66 -13.75 16.72
CA VAL A 102 2.62 -14.00 15.64
C VAL A 102 3.57 -12.82 15.44
N PHE A 103 3.12 -11.57 15.65
CA PHE A 103 3.99 -10.40 15.56
C PHE A 103 5.17 -10.42 16.54
N TYR A 104 5.01 -11.12 17.64
CA TYR A 104 6.10 -11.36 18.60
C TYR A 104 6.88 -12.62 18.27
N THR A 105 6.21 -13.74 18.04
CA THR A 105 6.85 -15.05 17.86
C THR A 105 7.61 -15.18 16.54
N MET A 106 7.14 -14.50 15.48
CA MET A 106 7.75 -14.52 14.14
C MET A 106 8.38 -13.18 13.74
N ARG A 107 8.67 -12.30 14.73
CA ARG A 107 9.16 -10.93 14.49
C ARG A 107 10.36 -10.87 13.54
N GLU A 108 11.33 -11.76 13.69
CA GLU A 108 12.54 -11.76 12.87
C GLU A 108 12.23 -12.04 11.39
N ARG A 109 11.43 -13.09 11.12
CA ARG A 109 10.99 -13.41 9.76
C ARG A 109 10.14 -12.31 9.14
N MET A 110 9.25 -11.69 9.93
CA MET A 110 8.43 -10.57 9.49
C MET A 110 9.27 -9.34 9.15
N ILE A 111 10.23 -8.97 10.00
CA ILE A 111 11.13 -7.85 9.76
C ILE A 111 11.99 -8.09 8.52
N LEU A 112 12.60 -9.26 8.39
CA LEU A 112 13.38 -9.62 7.20
C LEU A 112 12.51 -9.61 5.93
N GLY A 113 11.27 -10.10 6.04
CA GLY A 113 10.28 -10.03 4.96
C GLY A 113 9.99 -8.59 4.52
N VAL A 114 9.75 -7.69 5.48
CA VAL A 114 9.52 -6.26 5.20
C VAL A 114 10.71 -5.65 4.45
N PHE A 115 11.93 -5.86 4.95
CA PHE A 115 13.14 -5.31 4.30
C PHE A 115 13.36 -5.89 2.90
N SER A 116 13.11 -7.19 2.71
CA SER A 116 13.19 -7.83 1.40
C SER A 116 12.20 -7.21 0.41
N SER A 117 10.93 -7.12 0.79
CA SER A 117 9.87 -6.52 -0.05
C SER A 117 10.14 -5.04 -0.34
N LEU A 118 10.54 -4.25 0.67
CA LEU A 118 10.86 -2.84 0.48
C LEU A 118 12.05 -2.64 -0.46
N SER A 119 13.09 -3.47 -0.37
CA SER A 119 14.25 -3.38 -1.26
C SER A 119 13.88 -3.66 -2.72
N LEU A 120 13.01 -4.65 -2.97
CA LEU A 120 12.48 -4.92 -4.32
C LEU A 120 11.61 -3.78 -4.84
N LEU A 121 10.76 -3.23 -3.96
CA LEU A 121 9.93 -2.08 -4.31
C LEU A 121 10.78 -0.87 -4.71
N LEU A 122 11.84 -0.58 -3.96
CA LEU A 122 12.77 0.51 -4.26
C LEU A 122 13.49 0.29 -5.59
N ILE A 123 13.92 -0.93 -5.90
CA ILE A 123 14.51 -1.27 -7.20
C ILE A 123 13.50 -1.05 -8.33
N GLY A 124 12.28 -1.59 -8.16
CA GLY A 124 11.19 -1.43 -9.14
C GLY A 124 10.90 0.04 -9.45
N PHE A 125 10.69 0.86 -8.42
CA PHE A 125 10.45 2.30 -8.59
C PHE A 125 11.69 3.06 -9.08
N GLY A 126 12.86 2.75 -8.53
CA GLY A 126 14.13 3.42 -8.88
C GLY A 126 14.51 3.26 -10.35
N VAL A 127 14.10 2.17 -10.98
CA VAL A 127 14.34 1.93 -12.42
C VAL A 127 13.14 2.44 -13.24
N SER A 128 11.92 2.07 -12.87
CA SER A 128 10.73 2.31 -13.71
C SER A 128 10.34 3.77 -13.80
N LEU A 129 10.40 4.52 -12.68
CA LEU A 129 9.98 5.93 -12.67
C LEU A 129 10.90 6.78 -13.55
N PRO A 130 12.23 6.78 -13.38
CA PRO A 130 13.10 7.57 -14.24
C PRO A 130 12.97 7.20 -15.72
N LEU A 131 12.92 5.90 -16.04
CA LEU A 131 12.77 5.43 -17.41
C LEU A 131 11.41 5.80 -17.99
N GLY A 132 10.32 5.56 -17.25
CA GLY A 132 8.96 5.88 -17.70
C GLY A 132 8.76 7.37 -17.89
N VAL A 133 9.31 8.19 -17.00
CA VAL A 133 9.26 9.66 -17.09
C VAL A 133 10.07 10.13 -18.28
N ALA A 134 11.36 9.74 -18.40
CA ALA A 134 12.24 10.20 -19.46
C ALA A 134 11.72 9.80 -20.85
N LEU A 135 11.40 8.51 -21.02
CA LEU A 135 10.91 8.02 -22.31
C LEU A 135 9.50 8.53 -22.63
N GLY A 136 8.63 8.69 -21.61
CA GLY A 136 7.29 9.27 -21.77
C GLY A 136 7.33 10.75 -22.16
N LEU A 137 8.25 11.54 -21.58
CA LEU A 137 8.48 12.93 -21.99
C LEU A 137 8.93 13.02 -23.44
N VAL A 138 9.94 12.23 -23.83
CA VAL A 138 10.48 12.23 -25.20
C VAL A 138 9.42 11.77 -26.20
N ALA A 139 8.68 10.72 -25.90
CA ALA A 139 7.60 10.21 -26.76
C ALA A 139 6.43 11.19 -26.85
N GLY A 140 6.06 11.85 -25.75
CA GLY A 140 5.00 12.85 -25.74
C GLY A 140 5.37 14.11 -26.54
N TRP A 141 6.65 14.49 -26.51
CA TRP A 141 7.16 15.67 -27.23
C TRP A 141 7.32 15.41 -28.74
N ASN A 142 7.89 14.28 -29.13
CA ASN A 142 8.14 13.97 -30.54
C ASN A 142 6.89 13.35 -31.18
N SER A 143 6.31 14.03 -32.19
CA SER A 143 5.09 13.56 -32.87
C SER A 143 5.24 12.16 -33.45
N ARG A 144 6.37 11.86 -34.10
CA ARG A 144 6.62 10.54 -34.71
C ARG A 144 6.65 9.43 -33.64
N LEU A 145 7.34 9.66 -32.52
CA LEU A 145 7.39 8.70 -31.42
C LEU A 145 6.03 8.55 -30.75
N ARG A 146 5.31 9.65 -30.57
CA ARG A 146 3.97 9.65 -30.01
C ARG A 146 3.01 8.82 -30.86
N ASP A 147 3.04 9.00 -32.18
CA ASP A 147 2.13 8.34 -33.09
C ASP A 147 2.48 6.85 -33.32
N THR A 148 3.73 6.45 -33.03
CA THR A 148 4.18 5.05 -33.15
C THR A 148 4.21 4.30 -31.83
N VAL A 149 4.84 4.85 -30.78
CA VAL A 149 5.10 4.14 -29.52
C VAL A 149 3.91 4.20 -28.56
N VAL A 150 3.19 5.32 -28.50
CA VAL A 150 2.05 5.45 -27.57
C VAL A 150 0.91 4.46 -27.88
N PRO A 151 0.52 4.19 -29.13
CA PRO A 151 -0.46 3.13 -29.42
C PRO A 151 0.01 1.74 -28.97
N ILE A 152 1.28 1.40 -29.15
CA ILE A 152 1.85 0.13 -28.66
C ILE A 152 1.78 0.07 -27.13
N ALA A 153 2.19 1.14 -26.46
CA ALA A 153 2.13 1.24 -25.00
C ALA A 153 0.70 1.11 -24.47
N ARG A 154 -0.31 1.65 -25.16
CA ARG A 154 -1.74 1.51 -24.82
C ARG A 154 -2.24 0.06 -24.90
N VAL A 155 -1.66 -0.76 -25.74
CA VAL A 155 -1.96 -2.20 -25.83
C VAL A 155 -1.26 -2.97 -24.72
N LEU A 156 -0.01 -2.62 -24.42
CA LEU A 156 0.81 -3.34 -23.42
C LEU A 156 0.46 -2.99 -21.99
N SER A 157 0.13 -1.73 -21.72
CA SER A 157 -0.14 -1.24 -20.34
C SER A 157 -1.30 -1.95 -19.63
N PRO A 158 -2.43 -2.29 -20.25
CA PRO A 158 -3.52 -3.02 -19.60
C PRO A 158 -3.20 -4.47 -19.28
N ILE A 159 -2.14 -5.04 -19.86
CA ILE A 159 -1.76 -6.43 -19.58
C ILE A 159 -1.20 -6.50 -18.16
N PRO A 160 -1.84 -7.24 -17.22
CA PRO A 160 -1.33 -7.36 -15.85
C PRO A 160 0.09 -7.95 -15.87
N ALA A 161 1.07 -7.21 -15.34
CA ALA A 161 2.47 -7.60 -15.39
C ALA A 161 2.75 -8.97 -14.72
N ILE A 162 1.88 -9.39 -13.79
CA ILE A 162 1.99 -10.71 -13.15
C ILE A 162 1.84 -11.87 -14.13
N ILE A 163 1.18 -11.67 -15.28
CA ILE A 163 1.03 -12.70 -16.31
C ILE A 163 2.39 -13.08 -16.92
N TYR A 164 3.33 -12.14 -16.94
CA TYR A 164 4.69 -12.38 -17.42
C TYR A 164 5.56 -13.13 -16.39
N ALA A 165 5.13 -13.24 -15.12
CA ALA A 165 5.96 -13.79 -14.05
C ALA A 165 6.46 -15.21 -14.31
N PRO A 166 5.66 -16.20 -14.75
CA PRO A 166 6.17 -17.55 -15.01
C PRO A 166 7.27 -17.56 -16.08
N TYR A 167 7.10 -16.76 -17.13
CA TYR A 167 8.10 -16.63 -18.20
C TYR A 167 9.39 -15.94 -17.70
N LEU A 168 9.23 -14.86 -16.93
CA LEU A 168 10.37 -14.15 -16.34
C LEU A 168 11.14 -15.02 -15.33
N ILE A 169 10.45 -15.84 -14.55
CA ILE A 169 11.06 -16.80 -13.63
C ILE A 169 11.92 -17.82 -14.41
N ALA A 170 11.48 -18.24 -15.59
CA ALA A 170 12.19 -19.21 -16.40
C ALA A 170 13.47 -18.64 -17.06
N ILE A 171 13.49 -17.37 -17.43
CA ILE A 171 14.60 -16.75 -18.18
C ILE A 171 15.56 -15.92 -17.31
N MET A 172 15.11 -15.46 -16.14
CA MET A 172 15.94 -14.63 -15.26
C MET A 172 16.85 -15.47 -14.36
N PRO A 173 18.05 -14.96 -14.01
CA PRO A 173 19.01 -15.72 -13.22
C PRO A 173 18.56 -15.99 -11.77
N SER A 174 17.54 -15.28 -11.27
CA SER A 174 17.00 -15.48 -9.94
C SER A 174 15.55 -15.04 -9.82
N PHE A 175 14.81 -15.60 -8.86
CA PHE A 175 13.46 -15.15 -8.54
C PHE A 175 13.40 -13.67 -8.14
N ARG A 176 14.47 -13.16 -7.50
CA ARG A 176 14.54 -11.75 -7.11
C ARG A 176 14.60 -10.84 -8.34
N SER A 177 15.39 -11.20 -9.35
CA SER A 177 15.46 -10.44 -10.62
C SER A 177 14.17 -10.56 -11.43
N ALA A 178 13.53 -11.73 -11.43
CA ALA A 178 12.23 -11.93 -12.06
C ALA A 178 11.14 -11.06 -11.40
N SER A 179 11.06 -11.05 -10.07
CA SER A 179 10.12 -10.20 -9.34
C SER A 179 10.38 -8.71 -9.56
N ALA A 180 11.66 -8.30 -9.58
CA ALA A 180 12.02 -6.92 -9.92
C ALA A 180 11.57 -6.54 -11.33
N MET A 181 11.72 -7.43 -12.31
CA MET A 181 11.31 -7.18 -13.70
C MET A 181 9.79 -7.09 -13.84
N VAL A 182 9.03 -7.94 -13.12
CA VAL A 182 7.57 -7.84 -13.06
C VAL A 182 7.16 -6.45 -12.55
N LEU A 183 7.80 -5.95 -11.48
CA LEU A 183 7.55 -4.61 -10.95
C LEU A 183 7.91 -3.52 -11.96
N ILE A 184 9.08 -3.65 -12.61
CA ILE A 184 9.55 -2.69 -13.61
C ILE A 184 8.54 -2.58 -14.74
N ILE A 185 8.09 -3.68 -15.32
CA ILE A 185 7.10 -3.68 -16.40
C ILE A 185 5.78 -3.08 -15.92
N GLY A 186 5.31 -3.48 -14.73
CA GLY A 186 4.02 -3.04 -14.18
C GLY A 186 3.95 -1.55 -13.83
N ILE A 187 5.08 -0.92 -13.50
CA ILE A 187 5.17 0.51 -13.18
C ILE A 187 5.52 1.32 -14.43
N PHE A 188 6.38 0.81 -15.29
CA PHE A 188 6.93 1.51 -16.46
C PHE A 188 5.83 1.96 -17.44
N TRP A 189 5.00 1.03 -17.93
CA TRP A 189 4.01 1.36 -18.96
C TRP A 189 2.98 2.39 -18.53
N PRO A 190 2.34 2.29 -17.35
CA PRO A 190 1.44 3.32 -16.86
C PRO A 190 2.12 4.68 -16.68
N THR A 191 3.36 4.70 -16.16
CA THR A 191 4.13 5.93 -15.98
C THR A 191 4.47 6.58 -17.33
N PHE A 192 4.94 5.79 -18.28
CA PHE A 192 5.23 6.23 -19.65
C PHE A 192 4.00 6.88 -20.30
N LEU A 193 2.86 6.20 -20.28
CA LEU A 193 1.61 6.72 -20.88
C LEU A 193 1.13 7.98 -20.20
N GLN A 194 1.22 8.04 -18.87
CA GLN A 194 0.82 9.21 -18.11
C GLN A 194 1.69 10.42 -18.48
N MET A 195 3.00 10.22 -18.62
CA MET A 195 3.92 11.29 -19.01
C MET A 195 3.68 11.76 -20.44
N ALA A 196 3.55 10.83 -21.39
CA ALA A 196 3.25 11.18 -22.78
C ALA A 196 1.93 11.94 -22.92
N ALA A 197 0.90 11.56 -22.17
CA ALA A 197 -0.39 12.26 -22.15
C ALA A 197 -0.29 13.68 -21.55
N ARG A 198 0.49 13.85 -20.46
CA ARG A 198 0.68 15.17 -19.83
C ARG A 198 1.43 16.16 -20.72
N VAL A 199 2.44 15.67 -21.44
CA VAL A 199 3.15 16.51 -22.43
C VAL A 199 2.19 16.95 -23.54
N GLY A 200 1.32 16.05 -24.02
CA GLY A 200 0.31 16.38 -25.01
C GLY A 200 -0.78 17.34 -24.54
N ALA A 201 -0.95 17.48 -23.22
CA ALA A 201 -1.93 18.41 -22.60
C ALA A 201 -1.33 19.78 -22.26
N LEU A 202 -0.05 20.06 -22.59
CA LEU A 202 0.57 21.35 -22.37
C LEU A 202 -0.06 22.41 -23.30
N ASP A 203 -0.37 23.58 -22.73
CA ASP A 203 -0.92 24.69 -23.51
C ASP A 203 0.09 25.13 -24.58
N GLN A 204 -0.38 25.21 -25.82
CA GLN A 204 0.42 25.67 -26.96
C GLN A 204 1.05 27.06 -26.76
N ARG A 205 0.37 27.93 -25.99
CA ARG A 205 0.88 29.27 -25.67
C ARG A 205 2.20 29.24 -24.89
N ILE A 206 2.38 28.24 -24.01
CA ILE A 206 3.63 28.06 -23.26
C ILE A 206 4.74 27.64 -24.21
N LEU A 207 4.45 26.76 -25.16
CA LEU A 207 5.41 26.33 -26.17
C LEU A 207 5.80 27.47 -27.12
N ASP A 208 4.85 28.27 -27.53
CA ASP A 208 5.10 29.41 -28.41
C ASP A 208 5.93 30.50 -27.69
N SER A 209 5.64 30.74 -26.41
CA SER A 209 6.46 31.66 -25.60
C SER A 209 7.90 31.14 -25.45
N ALA A 210 8.08 29.86 -25.22
CA ALA A 210 9.40 29.24 -25.13
C ALA A 210 10.19 29.33 -26.45
N ARG A 211 9.51 29.21 -27.59
CA ARG A 211 10.11 29.38 -28.94
C ARG A 211 10.54 30.83 -29.17
N VAL A 212 9.71 31.79 -28.79
CA VAL A 212 10.04 33.26 -28.91
C VAL A 212 11.27 33.59 -28.06
N LEU A 213 11.41 32.94 -26.90
CA LEU A 213 12.59 33.11 -26.03
C LEU A 213 13.84 32.36 -26.55
N GLY A 214 13.74 31.65 -27.67
CA GLY A 214 14.86 30.98 -28.32
C GLY A 214 15.38 29.73 -27.56
N LEU A 215 14.55 29.13 -26.71
CA LEU A 215 14.93 27.95 -25.97
C LEU A 215 15.25 26.77 -26.90
N LYS A 216 16.38 26.12 -26.66
CA LYS A 216 16.75 24.87 -27.35
C LYS A 216 15.85 23.74 -26.92
N GLN A 217 15.73 22.70 -27.72
CA GLN A 217 14.90 21.51 -27.40
C GLN A 217 15.26 20.87 -26.05
N ARG A 218 16.53 20.85 -25.67
CA ARG A 218 16.99 20.31 -24.40
C ARG A 218 16.51 21.18 -23.22
N GLU A 219 16.64 22.48 -23.33
CA GLU A 219 16.20 23.44 -22.32
C GLU A 219 14.68 23.35 -22.14
N LEU A 220 13.93 23.27 -23.24
CA LEU A 220 12.49 23.06 -23.23
C LEU A 220 12.08 21.78 -22.48
N LEU A 221 12.77 20.67 -22.70
CA LEU A 221 12.47 19.39 -22.02
C LEU A 221 12.73 19.48 -20.51
N TRP A 222 13.88 20.06 -20.11
CA TRP A 222 14.30 20.04 -18.72
C TRP A 222 13.78 21.21 -17.89
N GLU A 223 13.64 22.38 -18.49
CA GLU A 223 13.26 23.61 -17.77
C GLU A 223 11.77 23.95 -17.87
N VAL A 224 11.07 23.42 -18.88
CA VAL A 224 9.64 23.66 -19.06
C VAL A 224 8.81 22.40 -18.87
N LEU A 225 9.07 21.36 -19.65
CA LEU A 225 8.23 20.15 -19.65
C LEU A 225 8.38 19.33 -18.37
N LEU A 226 9.59 19.09 -17.91
CA LEU A 226 9.81 18.30 -16.69
C LEU A 226 9.21 18.97 -15.44
N PRO A 227 9.43 20.28 -15.16
CA PRO A 227 8.73 20.95 -14.07
C PRO A 227 7.21 20.96 -14.20
N TRP A 228 6.69 21.05 -15.42
CA TRP A 228 5.24 20.98 -15.69
C TRP A 228 4.63 19.62 -15.30
N VAL A 229 5.30 18.52 -15.59
CA VAL A 229 4.76 17.18 -15.31
C VAL A 229 5.03 16.70 -13.88
N MET A 230 6.06 17.25 -13.20
CA MET A 230 6.49 16.84 -11.86
C MET A 230 5.38 16.82 -10.80
N PRO A 231 4.52 17.84 -10.66
CA PRO A 231 3.43 17.79 -9.68
C PRO A 231 2.52 16.58 -9.88
N GLY A 232 2.26 16.26 -11.14
CA GLY A 232 1.41 15.12 -11.46
C GLY A 232 2.08 13.76 -11.25
N ILE A 233 3.40 13.65 -11.34
CA ILE A 233 4.13 12.45 -10.94
C ILE A 233 3.97 12.25 -9.43
N LEU A 234 4.22 13.29 -8.65
CA LEU A 234 4.15 13.23 -7.20
C LEU A 234 2.75 12.86 -6.69
N THR A 235 1.70 13.48 -7.24
CA THR A 235 0.31 13.15 -6.88
C THR A 235 -0.10 11.73 -7.31
N GLY A 236 0.46 11.20 -8.41
CA GLY A 236 0.25 9.83 -8.88
C GLY A 236 1.00 8.77 -8.08
N LEU A 237 2.06 9.13 -7.35
CA LEU A 237 2.93 8.18 -6.64
C LEU A 237 2.16 7.29 -5.64
N ARG A 238 1.17 7.83 -4.93
CA ARG A 238 0.38 7.02 -3.95
C ARG A 238 -0.37 5.88 -4.61
N GLY A 239 -1.08 6.17 -5.70
CA GLY A 239 -1.81 5.15 -6.45
C GLY A 239 -0.86 4.10 -7.03
N SER A 240 0.22 4.56 -7.65
CA SER A 240 1.26 3.71 -8.20
C SER A 240 1.94 2.84 -7.12
N LEU A 241 2.19 3.39 -5.93
CA LEU A 241 2.81 2.68 -4.82
C LEU A 241 1.92 1.53 -4.31
N SER A 242 0.62 1.79 -4.12
CA SER A 242 -0.32 0.77 -3.65
C SER A 242 -0.47 -0.35 -4.68
N SER A 243 -0.58 0.00 -5.97
CA SER A 243 -0.66 -0.99 -7.06
C SER A 243 0.63 -1.78 -7.21
N ALA A 244 1.80 -1.13 -7.10
CA ALA A 244 3.09 -1.79 -7.17
C ALA A 244 3.32 -2.73 -5.99
N PHE A 245 2.88 -2.35 -4.77
CA PHE A 245 3.00 -3.22 -3.61
C PHE A 245 2.10 -4.46 -3.71
N MET A 246 0.90 -4.30 -4.26
CA MET A 246 0.03 -5.43 -4.57
C MET A 246 0.69 -6.38 -5.59
N LEU A 247 1.24 -5.82 -6.68
CA LEU A 247 1.94 -6.58 -7.69
C LEU A 247 3.18 -7.30 -7.12
N LEU A 248 3.95 -6.61 -6.27
CA LEU A 248 5.11 -7.17 -5.56
C LEU A 248 4.71 -8.37 -4.71
N THR A 249 3.67 -8.21 -3.89
CA THR A 249 3.19 -9.29 -3.01
C THR A 249 2.79 -10.53 -3.83
N LEU A 250 2.10 -10.34 -4.95
CA LEU A 250 1.74 -11.42 -5.87
C LEU A 250 2.98 -12.08 -6.50
N ALA A 251 3.96 -11.28 -6.96
CA ALA A 251 5.20 -11.80 -7.54
C ALA A 251 6.01 -12.61 -6.51
N GLU A 252 6.09 -12.14 -5.27
CA GLU A 252 6.75 -12.87 -4.17
C GLU A 252 6.04 -14.18 -3.83
N MET A 253 4.71 -14.24 -3.96
CA MET A 253 3.95 -15.49 -3.76
C MET A 253 4.23 -16.55 -4.83
N MET A 254 4.74 -16.18 -6.01
CA MET A 254 4.94 -17.12 -7.13
C MET A 254 6.24 -17.91 -7.06
N GLY A 255 7.22 -17.54 -6.22
CA GLY A 255 8.46 -18.30 -6.16
C GLY A 255 9.62 -17.60 -5.44
N ALA A 256 9.37 -16.49 -4.73
CA ALA A 256 10.40 -15.86 -3.93
C ALA A 256 10.80 -16.78 -2.74
N HIS A 257 12.00 -16.55 -2.22
CA HIS A 257 12.52 -17.21 -1.00
C HIS A 257 12.50 -16.27 0.22
N SER A 258 12.07 -15.02 0.02
CA SER A 258 11.96 -13.99 1.07
C SER A 258 10.94 -12.94 0.64
N GLY A 259 10.44 -12.17 1.59
CA GLY A 259 9.44 -11.14 1.37
C GLY A 259 8.13 -11.40 2.08
N LEU A 260 7.23 -10.41 2.07
CA LEU A 260 5.92 -10.51 2.72
C LEU A 260 4.97 -11.46 1.99
N GLY A 261 4.99 -11.43 0.65
CA GLY A 261 4.22 -12.36 -0.16
C GLY A 261 4.70 -13.80 0.03
N TYR A 262 6.01 -14.02 0.09
CA TYR A 262 6.58 -15.31 0.43
C TYR A 262 6.13 -15.80 1.81
N PHE A 263 6.15 -14.93 2.83
CA PHE A 263 5.70 -15.27 4.17
C PHE A 263 4.25 -15.78 4.15
N ILE A 264 3.34 -15.04 3.51
CA ILE A 264 1.93 -15.43 3.39
C ILE A 264 1.79 -16.78 2.68
N ARG A 265 2.44 -16.94 1.52
CA ARG A 265 2.34 -18.15 0.69
C ARG A 265 2.90 -19.37 1.42
N ASN A 266 4.08 -19.23 2.02
CA ASN A 266 4.73 -20.32 2.74
C ASN A 266 3.83 -20.90 3.86
N PHE A 267 3.18 -20.04 4.64
CA PHE A 267 2.26 -20.49 5.68
C PHE A 267 0.90 -20.95 5.14
N ALA A 268 0.44 -20.44 4.01
CA ALA A 268 -0.76 -20.90 3.34
C ALA A 268 -0.61 -22.34 2.82
N ASP A 269 0.56 -22.68 2.28
CA ASP A 269 0.88 -24.03 1.79
C ASP A 269 0.86 -25.08 2.91
N TYR A 270 1.12 -24.67 4.16
CA TYR A 270 1.00 -25.52 5.36
C TYR A 270 -0.35 -25.38 6.09
N ALA A 271 -1.34 -24.73 5.48
CA ALA A 271 -2.65 -24.44 6.08
C ALA A 271 -2.57 -23.74 7.45
N ASN A 272 -1.50 -22.99 7.72
CA ASN A 272 -1.34 -22.20 8.95
C ASN A 272 -1.93 -20.80 8.79
N TYR A 273 -3.24 -20.71 8.83
CA TYR A 273 -3.97 -19.46 8.60
C TYR A 273 -3.77 -18.42 9.70
N THR A 274 -3.30 -18.81 10.88
CA THR A 274 -2.89 -17.84 11.92
C THR A 274 -1.76 -16.95 11.42
N ASN A 275 -0.71 -17.55 10.87
CA ASN A 275 0.41 -16.81 10.32
C ASN A 275 0.05 -16.10 9.01
N VAL A 276 -0.84 -16.69 8.19
CA VAL A 276 -1.35 -16.05 6.96
C VAL A 276 -2.06 -14.76 7.29
N LEU A 277 -2.99 -14.74 8.24
CA LEU A 277 -3.72 -13.54 8.65
C LEU A 277 -2.79 -12.49 9.27
N ALA A 278 -1.82 -12.91 10.09
CA ALA A 278 -0.80 -12.01 10.61
C ALA A 278 0.04 -11.38 9.48
N GLY A 279 0.41 -12.14 8.46
CA GLY A 279 1.09 -11.65 7.27
C GLY A 279 0.25 -10.62 6.49
N ILE A 280 -1.04 -10.89 6.30
CA ILE A 280 -1.98 -9.95 5.64
C ILE A 280 -2.10 -8.64 6.43
N LEU A 281 -2.23 -8.71 7.76
CA LEU A 281 -2.25 -7.52 8.62
C LEU A 281 -0.94 -6.73 8.54
N LEU A 282 0.21 -7.43 8.48
CA LEU A 282 1.51 -6.78 8.30
C LEU A 282 1.63 -6.08 6.96
N VAL A 283 1.18 -6.70 5.87
CA VAL A 283 1.11 -6.07 4.53
C VAL A 283 0.27 -4.80 4.57
N ALA A 284 -0.92 -4.85 5.17
CA ALA A 284 -1.80 -3.69 5.30
C ALA A 284 -1.14 -2.56 6.12
N LEU A 285 -0.43 -2.91 7.19
CA LEU A 285 0.33 -1.96 8.01
C LEU A 285 1.45 -1.30 7.21
N VAL A 286 2.27 -2.09 6.50
CA VAL A 286 3.39 -1.60 5.69
C VAL A 286 2.91 -0.66 4.58
N ILE A 287 1.85 -1.03 3.83
CA ILE A 287 1.26 -0.17 2.80
C ILE A 287 0.76 1.15 3.41
N THR A 288 0.11 1.09 4.57
CA THR A 288 -0.40 2.29 5.25
C THR A 288 0.73 3.22 5.66
N LEU A 289 1.83 2.68 6.21
CA LEU A 289 3.01 3.45 6.60
C LEU A 289 3.71 4.06 5.37
N LEU A 290 3.86 3.29 4.29
CA LEU A 290 4.43 3.78 3.03
C LEU A 290 3.61 4.91 2.44
N ASN A 291 2.28 4.76 2.38
CA ASN A 291 1.40 5.82 1.88
C ASN A 291 1.46 7.09 2.73
N ARG A 292 1.59 6.96 4.06
CA ARG A 292 1.82 8.12 4.95
C ARG A 292 3.17 8.78 4.70
N ALA A 293 4.23 8.00 4.52
CA ALA A 293 5.56 8.51 4.23
C ALA A 293 5.58 9.28 2.89
N VAL A 294 4.99 8.71 1.84
CA VAL A 294 4.87 9.39 0.53
C VAL A 294 4.05 10.66 0.65
N THR A 295 2.92 10.64 1.38
CA THR A 295 2.12 11.85 1.64
C THR A 295 2.93 12.94 2.34
N ALA A 296 3.73 12.57 3.34
CA ALA A 296 4.58 13.53 4.05
C ALA A 296 5.68 14.11 3.16
N LEU A 297 6.21 13.31 2.23
CA LEU A 297 7.16 13.77 1.22
C LEU A 297 6.52 14.72 0.21
N GLU A 298 5.35 14.36 -0.32
CA GLU A 298 4.59 15.23 -1.25
C GLU A 298 4.33 16.61 -0.65
N THR A 299 3.81 16.67 0.59
CA THR A 299 3.50 17.94 1.25
C THR A 299 4.73 18.82 1.52
N ARG A 300 5.93 18.23 1.56
CA ARG A 300 7.19 18.95 1.72
C ARG A 300 7.78 19.41 0.39
N LEU A 301 7.62 18.61 -0.66
CA LEU A 301 8.21 18.88 -1.98
C LEU A 301 7.32 19.78 -2.83
N VAL A 302 6.00 19.64 -2.75
CA VAL A 302 5.04 20.45 -3.50
C VAL A 302 4.56 21.60 -2.61
N ARG A 303 5.27 22.71 -2.64
CA ARG A 303 4.96 23.91 -1.83
C ARG A 303 4.00 24.92 -2.50
N TRP A 304 3.61 24.69 -3.74
CA TRP A 304 2.77 25.61 -4.53
C TRP A 304 1.33 25.10 -4.68
N HIS A 305 0.64 25.07 -3.56
CA HIS A 305 -0.81 25.00 -3.51
C HIS A 305 -1.33 26.09 -2.60
#